data_76ecd678ce0295647888b02b7423d12b
#
_entry.id   76ecd678ce0295647888b02b7423d12b
#
_cell.length_a   1.000
_cell.length_b   1.000
_cell.length_c   1.000
_cell.angle_alpha   90.00
_cell.angle_beta   90.00
_cell.angle_gamma   90.00
#
_symmetry.space_group_name_H-M   'P 1'
#
loop_
_entity.id
_entity.type
_entity.pdbx_description
1 polymer ?
#
loop_
_entity_poly.entity_id
_entity_poly.type
_entity_poly.pdbx_seq_one_letter_code
_entity_poly.pdbx_strand_id
1 'polypeptide(L)'
;MLLRDNVYESLRSDILSCRLAPGDDMREQELAERYAVSRQPVREALLRLEREHLVTVQPRQGYRVNPISLSDARDLLRFRLEIGRAHV
;
A
#
# COMPACT_ATOMS: atom_id res chain seq x y z
N MET A 1 17.59 7.69 -9.63
CA MET A 1 16.42 7.51 -10.50
C MET A 1 15.50 6.45 -9.94
N LEU A 2 14.22 6.78 -9.84
CA LEU A 2 13.24 5.81 -9.35
C LEU A 2 12.72 4.98 -10.51
N LEU A 3 12.89 3.69 -10.40
CA LEU A 3 12.32 2.76 -11.34
C LEU A 3 10.96 2.32 -10.84
N ARG A 4 10.25 1.56 -11.69
CA ARG A 4 8.91 1.09 -11.37
C ARG A 4 8.85 0.38 -10.02
N ASP A 5 9.81 -0.50 -9.77
CA ASP A 5 9.82 -1.27 -8.53
C ASP A 5 10.09 -0.39 -7.33
N ASN A 6 10.92 0.65 -7.53
CA ASN A 6 11.20 1.58 -6.44
C ASN A 6 9.96 2.39 -6.06
N VAL A 7 9.16 2.77 -7.06
CA VAL A 7 7.92 3.49 -6.77
C VAL A 7 6.98 2.61 -5.96
N TYR A 8 6.84 1.36 -6.35
CA TYR A 8 5.99 0.44 -5.61
C TYR A 8 6.47 0.29 -4.16
N GLU A 9 7.75 0.07 -3.98
CA GLU A 9 8.29 -0.12 -2.64
C GLU A 9 8.19 1.14 -1.81
N SER A 10 8.40 2.30 -2.41
CA SER A 10 8.27 3.56 -1.70
C SER A 10 6.84 3.80 -1.26
N LEU A 11 5.88 3.56 -2.16
CA LEU A 11 4.47 3.69 -1.83
C LEU A 11 4.06 2.72 -0.74
N ARG A 12 4.46 1.47 -0.88
CA ARG A 12 4.10 0.46 0.10
C ARG A 12 4.66 0.82 1.47
N SER A 13 5.91 1.26 1.51
CA SER A 13 6.53 1.67 2.74
C SER A 13 5.81 2.85 3.37
N ASP A 14 5.43 3.84 2.55
CA ASP A 14 4.71 5.00 3.05
C ASP A 14 3.35 4.63 3.61
N ILE A 15 2.68 3.67 3.01
CA ILE A 15 1.40 3.20 3.51
C ILE A 15 1.58 2.44 4.82
N LEU A 16 2.53 1.53 4.85
CA LEU A 16 2.74 0.70 6.04
C LEU A 16 3.28 1.48 7.22
N SER A 17 4.02 2.56 6.95
CA SER A 17 4.56 3.40 8.02
C SER A 17 3.60 4.52 8.40
N CYS A 18 2.43 4.57 7.77
CA CYS A 18 1.41 5.59 8.01
C CYS A 18 1.82 6.99 7.61
N ARG A 19 2.83 7.14 6.76
CA ARG A 19 3.10 8.43 6.14
C ARG A 19 1.95 8.80 5.22
N LEU A 20 1.36 7.80 4.57
CA LEU A 20 0.07 7.93 3.91
C LEU A 20 -0.93 7.28 4.85
N ALA A 21 -1.72 8.09 5.50
CA ALA A 21 -2.58 7.61 6.57
C ALA A 21 -3.77 6.82 6.01
N PRO A 22 -4.29 5.87 6.77
CA PRO A 22 -5.50 5.16 6.35
C PRO A 22 -6.62 6.16 6.08
N GLY A 23 -7.31 5.94 4.96
CA GLY A 23 -8.38 6.84 4.55
C GLY A 23 -7.93 8.01 3.70
N ASP A 24 -6.63 8.22 3.57
CA ASP A 24 -6.12 9.29 2.70
C ASP A 24 -6.42 8.96 1.25
N ASP A 25 -6.77 9.99 0.51
CA ASP A 25 -6.95 9.87 -0.93
C ASP A 25 -5.66 10.21 -1.64
N MET A 26 -5.40 9.46 -2.71
CA MET A 26 -4.18 9.65 -3.49
C MET A 26 -4.56 9.77 -4.94
N ARG A 27 -3.83 10.61 -5.67
CA ARG A 27 -4.02 10.74 -7.12
C ARG A 27 -2.69 10.43 -7.80
N GLU A 28 -2.82 9.81 -8.98
CA GLU A 28 -1.63 9.41 -9.73
C GLU A 28 -0.70 10.59 -9.97
N GLN A 29 -1.28 11.75 -10.34
CA GLN A 29 -0.47 12.90 -10.65
C GLN A 29 0.28 13.41 -9.42
N GLU A 30 -0.40 13.45 -8.28
CA GLU A 30 0.24 13.92 -7.06
C GLU A 30 1.39 13.01 -6.66
N LEU A 31 1.19 11.71 -6.78
CA LEU A 31 2.24 10.76 -6.43
C LEU A 31 3.39 10.81 -7.43
N ALA A 32 3.06 11.00 -8.70
CA ALA A 32 4.12 11.12 -9.70
C ALA A 32 5.01 12.32 -9.40
N GLU A 33 4.42 13.42 -8.98
CA GLU A 33 5.20 14.59 -8.60
C GLU A 33 5.99 14.33 -7.33
N ARG A 34 5.39 13.67 -6.37
CA ARG A 34 6.05 13.38 -5.10
C ARG A 34 7.29 12.51 -5.28
N TYR A 35 7.20 11.53 -6.18
CA TYR A 35 8.30 10.60 -6.40
C TYR A 35 9.15 10.98 -7.61
N ALA A 36 8.83 12.10 -8.27
CA ALA A 36 9.59 12.60 -9.41
C ALA A 36 9.66 11.58 -10.55
N VAL A 37 8.52 10.98 -10.86
CA VAL A 37 8.42 9.99 -11.93
C VAL A 37 7.19 10.31 -12.77
N SER A 38 7.01 9.59 -13.88
CA SER A 38 5.82 9.73 -14.70
C SER A 38 4.64 9.03 -13.99
N ARG A 39 3.45 9.21 -14.55
CA ARG A 39 2.24 8.63 -13.94
C ARG A 39 2.15 7.13 -14.13
N GLN A 40 2.74 6.60 -15.19
CA GLN A 40 2.59 5.19 -15.52
C GLN A 40 3.13 4.27 -14.43
N PRO A 41 4.37 4.43 -13.94
CA PRO A 41 4.86 3.56 -12.87
C PRO A 41 4.05 3.73 -11.58
N VAL A 42 3.51 4.93 -11.35
CA VAL A 42 2.65 5.15 -10.19
C VAL A 42 1.38 4.33 -10.32
N ARG A 43 0.75 4.38 -11.50
CA ARG A 43 -0.46 3.60 -11.74
C ARG A 43 -0.21 2.12 -11.53
N GLU A 44 0.89 1.61 -12.08
CA GLU A 44 1.20 0.19 -11.95
C GLU A 44 1.43 -0.20 -10.49
N ALA A 45 2.11 0.68 -9.75
CA ALA A 45 2.33 0.43 -8.34
C ALA A 45 1.02 0.41 -7.56
N LEU A 46 0.13 1.37 -7.86
CA LEU A 46 -1.16 1.43 -7.17
C LEU A 46 -2.02 0.22 -7.47
N LEU A 47 -2.01 -0.24 -8.72
CA LEU A 47 -2.79 -1.42 -9.08
C LEU A 47 -2.25 -2.66 -8.37
N ARG A 48 -0.93 -2.74 -8.22
CA ARG A 48 -0.34 -3.84 -7.48
C ARG A 48 -0.73 -3.79 -6.01
N LEU A 49 -0.70 -2.58 -5.43
CA LEU A 49 -1.12 -2.41 -4.04
C LEU A 49 -2.60 -2.71 -3.85
N GLU A 50 -3.42 -2.43 -4.87
CA GLU A 50 -4.83 -2.78 -4.80
C GLU A 50 -5.01 -4.28 -4.71
N ARG A 51 -4.23 -5.02 -5.48
CA ARG A 51 -4.28 -6.48 -5.42
C ARG A 51 -3.84 -7.00 -4.06
N GLU A 52 -3.03 -6.24 -3.36
CA GLU A 52 -2.58 -6.59 -2.01
C GLU A 52 -3.52 -6.05 -0.93
N HIS A 53 -4.60 -5.39 -1.34
CA HIS A 53 -5.60 -4.85 -0.43
C HIS A 53 -5.09 -3.71 0.44
N LEU A 54 -4.03 -3.05 -0.01
CA LEU A 54 -3.52 -1.89 0.70
C LEU A 54 -4.16 -0.59 0.24
N VAL A 55 -4.70 -0.57 -0.97
CA VAL A 55 -5.42 0.58 -1.49
C VAL A 55 -6.68 0.12 -2.19
N THR A 56 -7.64 1.03 -2.31
CA THR A 56 -8.87 0.81 -3.05
C THR A 56 -9.00 1.86 -4.14
N VAL A 57 -9.39 1.43 -5.33
CA VAL A 57 -9.64 2.37 -6.42
C VAL A 57 -10.97 3.07 -6.15
N GLN A 58 -10.94 4.40 -6.20
CA GLN A 58 -12.14 5.22 -6.04
C GLN A 58 -12.47 5.79 -7.41
N PRO A 59 -13.53 5.31 -8.08
CA PRO A 59 -13.85 5.81 -9.41
C PRO A 59 -13.97 7.34 -9.40
N ARG A 60 -13.30 7.99 -10.33
CA ARG A 60 -13.29 9.44 -10.48
C ARG A 60 -12.63 10.21 -9.36
N GLN A 61 -12.15 9.53 -8.31
CA GLN A 61 -11.54 10.21 -7.18
C GLN A 61 -10.10 9.78 -6.94
N GLY A 62 -9.65 8.76 -7.63
CA GLY A 62 -8.29 8.27 -7.46
C GLY A 62 -8.24 7.02 -6.62
N TYR A 63 -7.36 7.02 -5.65
CA TYR A 63 -7.12 5.83 -4.83
C TYR A 63 -7.19 6.22 -3.36
N ARG A 64 -7.59 5.27 -2.54
CA ARG A 64 -7.68 5.51 -1.10
C ARG A 64 -6.86 4.47 -0.37
N VAL A 65 -6.09 4.92 0.62
CA VAL A 65 -5.34 4.01 1.48
C VAL A 65 -6.34 3.25 2.35
N ASN A 66 -6.29 1.93 2.29
CA ASN A 66 -7.17 1.11 3.10
C ASN A 66 -6.72 1.15 4.55
N PRO A 67 -7.66 1.13 5.48
CA PRO A 67 -7.28 1.00 6.88
C PRO A 67 -6.64 -0.37 7.10
N ILE A 68 -5.47 -0.35 7.73
CA ILE A 68 -4.82 -1.59 8.15
C ILE A 68 -5.30 -1.82 9.56
N SER A 69 -6.23 -2.74 9.72
CA SER A 69 -6.78 -2.97 11.04
C SER A 69 -5.78 -3.73 11.88
N LEU A 70 -5.83 -3.49 13.17
CA LEU A 70 -5.00 -4.25 14.09
C LEU A 70 -5.34 -5.73 14.02
N SER A 71 -6.59 -6.06 13.73
CA SER A 71 -6.96 -7.46 13.64
C SER A 71 -6.30 -8.12 12.43
N ASP A 72 -6.16 -7.41 11.31
CA ASP A 72 -5.47 -7.97 10.15
C ASP A 72 -4.00 -8.21 10.47
N ALA A 73 -3.35 -7.24 11.08
CA ALA A 73 -1.96 -7.39 11.46
C ALA A 73 -1.81 -8.48 12.51
N ARG A 74 -2.74 -8.52 13.45
CA ARG A 74 -2.73 -9.52 14.49
C ARG A 74 -2.95 -10.92 13.93
N ASP A 75 -3.82 -11.04 12.95
CA ASP A 75 -4.08 -12.33 12.32
C ASP A 75 -2.83 -12.85 11.63
N LEU A 76 -2.09 -11.98 10.96
CA LEU A 76 -0.84 -12.42 10.35
C LEU A 76 0.16 -12.88 11.39
N LEU A 77 0.28 -12.13 12.46
CA LEU A 77 1.19 -12.51 13.55
C LEU A 77 0.72 -13.78 14.23
N ARG A 78 -0.58 -13.88 14.46
CA ARG A 78 -1.13 -15.05 15.10
C ARG A 78 -0.89 -16.29 14.27
N PHE A 79 -1.06 -16.18 12.98
CA PHE A 79 -0.82 -17.29 12.09
C PHE A 79 0.61 -17.80 12.22
N ARG A 80 1.57 -16.88 12.23
CA ARG A 80 2.97 -17.25 12.39
C ARG A 80 3.22 -17.92 13.73
N LEU A 81 2.64 -17.32 14.77
CA LEU A 81 2.83 -17.86 16.10
C LEU A 81 2.21 -19.24 16.26
N GLU A 82 1.04 -19.43 15.67
CA GLU A 82 0.39 -20.72 15.73
C GLU A 82 1.21 -21.79 15.04
N ILE A 83 1.81 -21.43 13.90
CA ILE A 83 2.70 -22.36 13.24
C ILE A 83 3.88 -22.68 14.13
N GLY A 84 4.44 -21.67 14.76
CA GLY A 84 5.60 -21.87 15.60
C GLY A 84 5.30 -22.58 16.89
N ARG A 85 4.10 -22.38 17.41
CA ARG A 85 3.72 -22.98 18.69
C ARG A 85 3.08 -24.30 18.56
N ALA A 86 2.52 -24.44 17.49
CA ALA A 86 1.72 -25.53 17.16
C ALA A 86 1.42 -26.43 18.22
N HIS A 87 1.27 -26.07 18.46
CA HIS A 87 0.97 -26.14 19.07
C HIS A 87 0.97 -26.19 20.13
N VAL A 88 1.28 -25.60 20.23
CA VAL A 88 1.36 -25.67 21.49
C VAL A 88 0.44 -26.13 22.30
#